data_b0cf25a75f3bf32afed7c46adc8efe25
#
_entry.id   b0cf25a75f3bf32afed7c46adc8efe25
#
_cell.length_a   1.000
_cell.length_b   1.000
_cell.length_c   1.000
_cell.angle_alpha   90.00
_cell.angle_beta   90.00
_cell.angle_gamma   90.00
#
_symmetry.space_group_name_H-M   'P 1'
#
loop_
_entity.id
_entity.type
_entity.pdbx_description
1 polymer ?
#
loop_
_entity_poly.entity_id
_entity_poly.type
_entity_poly.pdbx_seq_one_letter_code
_entity_poly.pdbx_strand_id
1 'polypeptide(L)'
;MKRMVAGSILAVLAASISACTFVHMAPSAAKVRVLSTAPTGCQKRGEVEVSVQDKVGFYQRSEAQVRDELETLARNEAPGSGADSISPLTAPKGGDQRWAMWHCG
;
A
#
# COMPACT_ATOMS: atom_id res chain seq x y z
N MET A 1 15.69 -10.32 -42.27
CA MET A 1 14.73 -10.89 -41.51
C MET A 1 14.82 -10.81 -40.04
N LYS A 2 15.79 -10.41 -39.41
CA LYS A 2 15.78 -10.39 -37.99
C LYS A 2 15.95 -9.01 -37.46
N ARG A 3 15.47 -8.03 -38.08
CA ARG A 3 15.64 -6.72 -37.57
C ARG A 3 14.44 -6.13 -36.94
N MET A 4 13.40 -6.86 -36.69
CA MET A 4 12.27 -6.25 -36.07
C MET A 4 12.19 -6.47 -34.61
N VAL A 5 13.22 -6.81 -33.91
CA VAL A 5 13.17 -7.05 -32.49
C VAL A 5 13.31 -5.76 -31.70
N ALA A 6 13.90 -4.74 -32.26
CA ALA A 6 14.27 -3.54 -31.52
C ALA A 6 13.07 -2.67 -31.10
N GLY A 7 11.96 -2.74 -31.81
CA GLY A 7 10.84 -1.87 -31.52
C GLY A 7 10.06 -2.22 -30.29
N SER A 8 10.10 -3.48 -29.85
CA SER A 8 9.30 -3.94 -28.72
C SER A 8 9.81 -3.45 -27.38
N ILE A 9 11.07 -3.17 -27.25
CA ILE A 9 11.69 -2.83 -25.98
C ILE A 9 11.28 -1.45 -25.50
N LEU A 10 11.08 -0.52 -26.42
CA LEU A 10 10.72 0.84 -26.06
C LEU A 10 9.33 0.95 -25.44
N ALA A 11 8.40 0.13 -25.87
CA ALA A 11 7.04 0.16 -25.35
C ALA A 11 7.00 -0.26 -23.88
N VAL A 12 7.85 -1.20 -23.47
CA VAL A 12 7.89 -1.66 -22.10
C VAL A 12 8.41 -0.59 -21.16
N LEU A 13 9.39 0.18 -21.57
CA LEU A 13 9.94 1.24 -20.75
C LEU A 13 8.94 2.37 -20.50
N ALA A 14 8.14 2.71 -21.49
CA ALA A 14 7.14 3.74 -21.32
C ALA A 14 6.07 3.33 -20.33
N ALA A 15 5.69 2.05 -20.31
CA ALA A 15 4.68 1.56 -19.39
C ALA A 15 5.17 1.56 -17.94
N SER A 16 6.45 1.30 -17.70
CA SER A 16 6.94 1.25 -16.33
C SER A 16 7.06 2.62 -15.68
N ILE A 17 7.20 3.70 -16.46
CA ILE A 17 7.28 5.03 -15.87
C ILE A 17 5.95 5.45 -15.27
N SER A 18 4.84 5.14 -15.91
CA SER A 18 3.54 5.57 -15.43
C SER A 18 3.07 4.81 -14.19
N ALA A 19 3.73 3.70 -13.84
CA ALA A 19 3.32 2.90 -12.70
C ALA A 19 3.74 3.47 -11.35
N CYS A 20 4.55 4.54 -11.31
CA CYS A 20 5.13 5.05 -10.07
C CYS A 20 4.45 6.28 -9.51
N THR A 21 3.30 6.69 -10.01
CA THR A 21 2.74 7.99 -9.68
C THR A 21 1.86 8.00 -8.44
N PHE A 22 1.16 6.90 -8.11
CA PHE A 22 0.33 6.87 -6.92
C PHE A 22 -0.04 5.44 -6.56
N VAL A 23 -0.57 5.28 -5.34
CA VAL A 23 -0.98 3.97 -4.83
C VAL A 23 -2.44 3.74 -5.18
N HIS A 24 -2.71 2.63 -5.85
CA HIS A 24 -4.08 2.23 -6.17
C HIS A 24 -4.61 1.27 -5.13
N MET A 25 -5.88 1.41 -4.78
CA MET A 25 -6.55 0.45 -3.92
C MET A 25 -7.02 -0.75 -4.75
N ALA A 26 -6.61 -1.94 -4.35
CA ALA A 26 -7.08 -3.17 -4.99
C ALA A 26 -8.58 -3.34 -4.74
N PRO A 27 -9.33 -3.95 -5.67
CA PRO A 27 -10.78 -4.10 -5.48
C PRO A 27 -11.18 -4.79 -4.19
N SER A 28 -10.47 -5.84 -3.79
CA SER A 28 -10.77 -6.55 -2.55
C SER A 28 -10.43 -5.73 -1.31
N ALA A 29 -9.55 -4.76 -1.43
CA ALA A 29 -9.14 -3.92 -0.30
C ALA A 29 -10.19 -2.88 0.07
N ALA A 30 -11.10 -2.55 -0.84
CA ALA A 30 -12.14 -1.57 -0.56
C ALA A 30 -13.05 -1.98 0.59
N LYS A 31 -13.18 -3.28 0.83
CA LYS A 31 -14.02 -3.82 1.91
C LYS A 31 -13.28 -3.96 3.24
N VAL A 32 -11.97 -3.76 3.26
CA VAL A 32 -11.19 -3.88 4.50
C VAL A 32 -11.51 -2.70 5.40
N ARG A 33 -11.82 -3.00 6.67
CA ARG A 33 -12.15 -1.96 7.65
C ARG A 33 -10.89 -1.46 8.33
N VAL A 34 -10.85 -0.17 8.56
CA VAL A 34 -9.74 0.46 9.26
C VAL A 34 -10.20 0.77 10.67
N LEU A 35 -9.55 0.13 11.65
CA LEU A 35 -9.86 0.29 13.06
C LEU A 35 -8.79 1.18 13.70
N SER A 36 -9.19 2.00 14.67
CA SER A 36 -8.23 2.88 15.33
C SER A 36 -7.36 2.14 16.34
N THR A 37 -7.87 1.04 16.91
CA THR A 37 -7.15 0.25 17.91
C THR A 37 -7.36 -1.23 17.64
N ALA A 38 -6.56 -2.08 18.30
CA ALA A 38 -6.68 -3.51 18.18
C ALA A 38 -8.08 -3.97 18.64
N PRO A 39 -8.79 -4.75 17.82
CA PRO A 39 -10.12 -5.21 18.18
C PRO A 39 -10.07 -6.36 19.17
N THR A 40 -11.16 -6.54 19.93
CA THR A 40 -11.35 -7.73 20.74
C THR A 40 -12.19 -8.74 19.98
N GLY A 41 -11.95 -10.02 20.20
CA GLY A 41 -12.74 -11.05 19.56
C GLY A 41 -12.42 -11.33 18.12
N CYS A 42 -11.38 -10.72 17.59
CA CYS A 42 -10.93 -10.95 16.21
C CYS A 42 -9.66 -11.79 16.22
N GLN A 43 -9.41 -12.48 15.12
CA GLN A 43 -8.22 -13.30 15.00
C GLN A 43 -7.13 -12.53 14.29
N LYS A 44 -5.96 -12.42 14.89
CA LYS A 44 -4.84 -11.74 14.27
C LYS A 44 -4.28 -12.59 13.14
N ARG A 45 -4.13 -11.97 11.97
CA ARG A 45 -3.65 -12.66 10.78
C ARG A 45 -2.24 -12.27 10.40
N GLY A 46 -1.64 -11.31 11.09
CA GLY A 46 -0.26 -10.92 10.86
C GLY A 46 -0.06 -9.43 11.05
N GLU A 47 1.14 -9.01 10.71
CA GLU A 47 1.53 -7.60 10.74
C GLU A 47 2.22 -7.27 9.43
N VAL A 48 2.12 -6.02 9.03
CA VAL A 48 2.74 -5.56 7.80
C VAL A 48 3.34 -4.19 8.04
N GLU A 49 4.51 -3.97 7.47
CA GLU A 49 5.10 -2.63 7.41
C GLU A 49 4.95 -2.11 6.00
N VAL A 50 4.40 -0.90 5.87
CA VAL A 50 4.18 -0.27 4.58
C VAL A 50 4.98 1.02 4.53
N SER A 51 5.39 1.41 3.33
CA SER A 51 6.27 2.55 3.13
C SER A 51 5.87 3.30 1.88
N VAL A 52 5.91 4.63 1.98
CA VAL A 52 5.77 5.51 0.84
C VAL A 52 6.83 6.58 0.94
N GLN A 53 7.07 7.28 -0.15
CA GLN A 53 8.02 8.38 -0.14
C GLN A 53 7.37 9.60 0.49
N ASP A 54 7.97 10.15 1.55
CA ASP A 54 7.43 11.33 2.23
C ASP A 54 8.11 12.63 1.79
N LYS A 55 9.25 12.53 1.09
CA LYS A 55 9.97 13.67 0.56
C LYS A 55 10.34 13.44 -0.89
N VAL A 56 10.35 14.51 -1.67
CA VAL A 56 10.85 14.49 -3.04
C VAL A 56 11.86 15.61 -3.14
N GLY A 57 13.15 15.28 -3.12
CA GLY A 57 14.21 16.27 -3.05
C GLY A 57 14.11 17.05 -1.73
N PHE A 58 13.92 18.37 -1.82
CA PHE A 58 13.71 19.22 -0.66
C PHE A 58 12.25 19.41 -0.30
N TYR A 59 11.35 18.85 -1.11
CA TYR A 59 9.93 19.03 -0.92
C TYR A 59 9.37 17.97 0.02
N GLN A 60 8.74 18.42 1.11
CA GLN A 60 8.06 17.53 2.05
C GLN A 60 6.63 17.33 1.56
N ARG A 61 6.22 16.08 1.34
CA ARG A 61 4.87 15.77 0.91
C ARG A 61 3.87 16.04 2.05
N SER A 62 2.62 16.28 1.69
CA SER A 62 1.55 16.49 2.66
C SER A 62 1.41 15.28 3.58
N GLU A 63 1.30 15.51 4.90
CA GLU A 63 1.09 14.43 5.87
C GLU A 63 -0.20 13.68 5.60
N ALA A 64 -1.26 14.39 5.23
CA ALA A 64 -2.54 13.75 4.96
C ALA A 64 -2.44 12.80 3.77
N GLN A 65 -1.74 13.19 2.72
CA GLN A 65 -1.57 12.37 1.54
C GLN A 65 -0.71 11.14 1.84
N VAL A 66 0.38 11.31 2.58
CA VAL A 66 1.24 10.20 2.98
C VAL A 66 0.46 9.20 3.84
N ARG A 67 -0.34 9.71 4.78
CA ARG A 67 -1.16 8.87 5.66
C ARG A 67 -2.18 8.06 4.87
N ASP A 68 -2.86 8.69 3.91
CA ASP A 68 -3.84 8.00 3.07
C ASP A 68 -3.20 6.90 2.25
N GLU A 69 -2.01 7.14 1.72
CA GLU A 69 -1.30 6.14 0.93
C GLU A 69 -0.84 4.96 1.77
N LEU A 70 -0.36 5.23 2.98
CA LEU A 70 0.04 4.17 3.90
C LEU A 70 -1.15 3.28 4.26
N GLU A 71 -2.30 3.90 4.54
CA GLU A 71 -3.52 3.16 4.83
C GLU A 71 -3.96 2.31 3.64
N THR A 72 -3.90 2.86 2.43
CA THR A 72 -4.24 2.12 1.22
C THR A 72 -3.34 0.90 1.03
N LEU A 73 -2.03 1.07 1.24
CA LEU A 73 -1.10 -0.05 1.14
C LEU A 73 -1.42 -1.14 2.14
N ALA A 74 -1.73 -0.77 3.38
CA ALA A 74 -2.07 -1.75 4.41
C ALA A 74 -3.37 -2.48 4.06
N ARG A 75 -4.37 -1.76 3.57
CA ARG A 75 -5.63 -2.39 3.13
C ARG A 75 -5.41 -3.35 1.98
N ASN A 76 -4.51 -3.00 1.06
CA ASN A 76 -4.18 -3.87 -0.07
C ASN A 76 -3.55 -5.19 0.38
N GLU A 77 -2.83 -5.19 1.50
CA GLU A 77 -2.17 -6.38 2.02
C GLU A 77 -3.12 -7.32 2.75
N ALA A 78 -4.16 -6.80 3.36
CA ALA A 78 -5.02 -7.56 4.26
C ALA A 78 -5.68 -8.78 3.63
N PRO A 79 -6.29 -8.70 2.44
CA PRO A 79 -6.97 -9.87 1.87
C PRO A 79 -6.05 -11.05 1.63
N GLY A 80 -4.79 -10.79 1.24
CA GLY A 80 -3.82 -11.86 1.00
C GLY A 80 -3.46 -12.64 2.26
N SER A 81 -3.68 -12.04 3.43
CA SER A 81 -3.43 -12.69 4.72
C SER A 81 -4.71 -13.26 5.33
N GLY A 82 -5.83 -13.18 4.62
CA GLY A 82 -7.11 -13.62 5.14
C GLY A 82 -7.70 -12.66 6.14
N ALA A 83 -7.31 -11.40 6.09
CA ALA A 83 -7.79 -10.36 7.00
C ALA A 83 -8.88 -9.53 6.35
N ASP A 84 -9.81 -9.04 7.17
CA ASP A 84 -10.87 -8.14 6.74
C ASP A 84 -10.78 -6.78 7.44
N SER A 85 -9.82 -6.62 8.34
CA SER A 85 -9.66 -5.39 9.12
C SER A 85 -8.19 -5.13 9.41
N ILE A 86 -7.84 -3.87 9.57
CA ILE A 86 -6.48 -3.46 9.94
C ILE A 86 -6.55 -2.44 11.06
N SER A 87 -5.50 -2.40 11.88
CA SER A 87 -5.34 -1.37 12.89
C SER A 87 -3.88 -0.93 12.95
N PRO A 88 -3.61 0.37 13.19
CA PRO A 88 -2.23 0.84 13.22
C PRO A 88 -1.50 0.35 14.45
N LEU A 89 -0.26 -0.06 14.29
CA LEU A 89 0.63 -0.41 15.39
C LEU A 89 1.53 0.76 15.75
N THR A 90 1.87 1.59 14.76
CA THR A 90 2.68 2.78 14.96
C THR A 90 2.04 3.95 14.25
N ALA A 91 2.42 5.16 14.62
CA ALA A 91 2.09 6.33 13.83
C ALA A 91 2.99 6.37 12.59
N PRO A 92 2.56 7.06 11.52
CA PRO A 92 3.44 7.25 10.37
C PRO A 92 4.71 7.99 10.78
N LYS A 93 5.85 7.53 10.28
CA LYS A 93 7.13 8.18 10.58
C LYS A 93 8.06 7.98 9.40
N GLY A 94 8.48 9.09 8.79
CA GLY A 94 9.40 9.04 7.66
C GLY A 94 8.85 8.25 6.47
N GLY A 95 7.53 8.26 6.31
CA GLY A 95 6.91 7.51 5.23
C GLY A 95 6.67 6.04 5.53
N ASP A 96 6.95 5.58 6.76
CA ASP A 96 6.79 4.19 7.15
C ASP A 96 5.71 4.06 8.22
N GLN A 97 5.01 2.93 8.24
CA GLN A 97 4.03 2.63 9.26
C GLN A 97 3.82 1.14 9.37
N ARG A 98 3.63 0.63 10.59
CA ARG A 98 3.30 -0.78 10.83
C ARG A 98 1.84 -0.91 11.20
N TRP A 99 1.23 -1.98 10.70
CA TRP A 99 -0.18 -2.27 10.89
C TRP A 99 -0.36 -3.72 11.30
N ALA A 100 -1.38 -3.97 12.12
CA ALA A 100 -1.83 -5.34 12.40
C ALA A 100 -3.00 -5.66 11.48
N MET A 101 -3.10 -6.92 11.07
CA MET A 101 -4.15 -7.41 10.19
C MET A 101 -5.00 -8.41 10.94
N TRP A 102 -6.33 -8.28 10.86
CA TRP A 102 -7.28 -9.06 11.66
C TRP A 102 -8.36 -9.67 10.79
N HIS A 103 -8.87 -10.81 11.25
CA HIS A 103 -10.09 -11.40 10.73
C HIS A 103 -11.16 -11.27 11.80
N CYS A 104 -12.19 -10.48 11.52
CA CYS A 104 -13.24 -10.18 12.48
C CYS A 104 -14.56 -10.85 12.13
N GLY A 105 -14.66 -11.42 10.98
CA GLY A 105 -15.87 -12.10 10.54
C GLY A 105 -16.48 -11.44 9.34
#